data_bd9bf1c2139b82720fdc6036527042a0
#
_entry.id   bd9bf1c2139b82720fdc6036527042a0
#
_cell.length_a   1.000
_cell.length_b   1.000
_cell.length_c   1.000
_cell.angle_alpha   90.00
_cell.angle_beta   90.00
_cell.angle_gamma   90.00
#
_symmetry.space_group_name_H-M   'P 1'
#
loop_
_entity.id
_entity.type
_entity.pdbx_description
1 polymer ?
#
loop_
_entity_poly.entity_id
_entity_poly.type
_entity_poly.pdbx_seq_one_letter_code
_entity_poly.pdbx_strand_id
1 'polypeptide(L)'
;MIKFIGQSKAKEFVKRRKSLPNCTVIIGPKRSGKSTFARYICEELGYHCVFIDNKVDSIREMIELSSSLAQPTLFVTRMSGMSVGAKNSLLKVTEEPPKNVHLCLLAYTEGDVLDTLISRSWVINLLPYSPDEVAYYLERYVKGVRDIIPLSTLFSSPGQVNQVIVEYGKEGLQLYLDRVQFFYDNIFEASSSNALKMADWFRFKDTDTAENALIPELFLELCMNYIGTQNRNILDTSILVRNYELLRKLAICLGSVSTKGRNKLFAINKLIKEVHEIG
;
A
#
# COMPACT_ATOMS: atom_id res chain seq x y z
N MET A 1 14.52 -17.58 3.76
CA MET A 1 13.56 -17.59 2.61
C MET A 1 12.43 -16.63 2.90
N ILE A 2 12.28 -15.60 2.08
CA ILE A 2 11.23 -14.58 2.22
C ILE A 2 9.88 -15.21 1.89
N LYS A 3 8.95 -15.10 2.84
CA LYS A 3 7.60 -15.64 2.68
C LYS A 3 6.73 -14.61 1.94
N PHE A 4 6.78 -14.64 0.63
CA PHE A 4 5.92 -13.84 -0.22
C PHE A 4 4.68 -14.66 -0.64
N ILE A 5 3.48 -14.16 -0.33
CA ILE A 5 2.21 -14.85 -0.55
C ILE A 5 1.55 -14.35 -1.82
N GLY A 6 0.74 -15.21 -2.43
CA GLY A 6 -0.02 -14.87 -3.63
C GLY A 6 0.86 -14.56 -4.83
N GLN A 7 0.33 -13.76 -5.75
CA GLN A 7 1.03 -13.26 -6.95
C GLN A 7 1.64 -14.39 -7.81
N SER A 8 0.91 -15.48 -7.99
CA SER A 8 1.39 -16.70 -8.67
C SER A 8 1.95 -16.42 -10.05
N LYS A 9 1.29 -15.57 -10.85
CA LYS A 9 1.75 -15.18 -12.19
C LYS A 9 3.09 -14.46 -12.17
N ALA A 10 3.25 -13.50 -11.24
CA ALA A 10 4.50 -12.75 -11.09
C ALA A 10 5.64 -13.65 -10.61
N LYS A 11 5.38 -14.58 -9.69
CA LYS A 11 6.36 -15.59 -9.24
C LYS A 11 6.78 -16.52 -10.37
N GLU A 12 5.83 -17.03 -11.12
CA GLU A 12 6.10 -17.90 -12.26
C GLU A 12 6.91 -17.20 -13.33
N PHE A 13 6.61 -15.92 -13.60
CA PHE A 13 7.39 -15.09 -14.50
C PHE A 13 8.86 -15.02 -14.08
N VAL A 14 9.14 -14.80 -12.79
CA VAL A 14 10.51 -14.75 -12.25
C VAL A 14 11.19 -16.11 -12.33
N LYS A 15 10.53 -17.19 -11.91
CA LYS A 15 11.08 -18.56 -11.88
C LYS A 15 11.49 -19.08 -13.25
N ARG A 16 10.82 -18.65 -14.32
CA ARG A 16 11.17 -19.02 -15.70
C ARG A 16 12.44 -18.33 -16.22
N ARG A 17 13.04 -17.43 -15.44
CA ARG A 17 14.18 -16.61 -15.86
C ARG A 17 15.46 -17.04 -15.16
N LYS A 18 16.57 -16.96 -15.90
CA LYS A 18 17.91 -17.23 -15.38
C LYS A 18 18.58 -15.95 -14.85
N SER A 19 18.16 -14.80 -15.35
CA SER A 19 18.71 -13.48 -14.98
C SER A 19 17.68 -12.40 -15.15
N LEU A 20 17.89 -11.27 -14.47
CA LEU A 20 17.11 -10.05 -14.64
C LEU A 20 17.63 -9.23 -15.83
N PRO A 21 16.77 -8.40 -16.48
CA PRO A 21 17.21 -7.34 -17.35
C PRO A 21 17.89 -6.23 -16.54
N ASN A 22 18.46 -5.26 -17.24
CA ASN A 22 19.10 -4.11 -16.60
C ASN A 22 18.13 -3.28 -15.75
N CYS A 23 16.85 -3.24 -16.16
CA CYS A 23 15.80 -2.56 -15.41
C CYS A 23 14.53 -3.41 -15.31
N THR A 24 13.96 -3.45 -14.12
CA THR A 24 12.66 -4.07 -13.82
C THR A 24 11.79 -3.05 -13.12
N VAL A 25 10.54 -2.90 -13.54
CA VAL A 25 9.55 -2.05 -12.88
C VAL A 25 8.50 -2.93 -12.22
N ILE A 26 8.29 -2.77 -10.92
CA ILE A 26 7.24 -3.45 -10.18
C ILE A 26 6.14 -2.44 -9.88
N ILE A 27 4.97 -2.66 -10.48
CA ILE A 27 3.80 -1.79 -10.32
C ILE A 27 2.77 -2.49 -9.43
N GLY A 28 2.10 -1.72 -8.60
CA GLY A 28 1.00 -2.23 -7.78
C GLY A 28 0.57 -1.23 -6.71
N PRO A 29 -0.60 -1.42 -6.10
CA PRO A 29 -1.14 -0.50 -5.11
C PRO A 29 -0.22 -0.36 -3.89
N LYS A 30 -0.47 0.67 -3.09
CA LYS A 30 0.23 0.85 -1.80
C LYS A 30 0.04 -0.42 -0.96
N ARG A 31 1.08 -0.86 -0.27
CA ARG A 31 1.10 -2.07 0.58
C ARG A 31 0.88 -3.41 -0.15
N SER A 32 0.94 -3.45 -1.48
CA SER A 32 0.83 -4.70 -2.26
C SER A 32 2.04 -5.65 -2.13
N GLY A 33 3.05 -5.29 -1.35
CA GLY A 33 4.23 -6.13 -1.16
C GLY A 33 5.34 -5.94 -2.19
N LYS A 34 5.37 -4.83 -2.97
CA LYS A 34 6.41 -4.57 -3.99
C LYS A 34 7.84 -4.75 -3.47
N SER A 35 8.15 -4.16 -2.31
CA SER A 35 9.48 -4.29 -1.70
C SER A 35 9.79 -5.74 -1.27
N THR A 36 8.79 -6.46 -0.79
CA THR A 36 8.92 -7.89 -0.42
C THR A 36 9.12 -8.74 -1.67
N PHE A 37 8.44 -8.40 -2.76
CA PHE A 37 8.60 -9.08 -4.03
C PHE A 37 9.99 -8.83 -4.66
N ALA A 38 10.53 -7.62 -4.56
CA ALA A 38 11.90 -7.33 -4.98
C ALA A 38 12.91 -8.20 -4.22
N ARG A 39 12.75 -8.36 -2.89
CA ARG A 39 13.58 -9.29 -2.11
C ARG A 39 13.39 -10.75 -2.52
N TYR A 40 12.14 -11.15 -2.79
CA TYR A 40 11.84 -12.50 -3.31
C TYR A 40 12.59 -12.76 -4.64
N ILE A 41 12.60 -11.80 -5.56
CA ILE A 41 13.35 -11.88 -6.80
C ILE A 41 14.85 -12.12 -6.53
N CYS A 42 15.42 -11.36 -5.59
CA CYS A 42 16.82 -11.50 -5.23
C CYS A 42 17.15 -12.88 -4.66
N GLU A 43 16.31 -13.42 -3.77
CA GLU A 43 16.48 -14.77 -3.24
C GLU A 43 16.36 -15.85 -4.32
N GLU A 44 15.37 -15.72 -5.21
CA GLU A 44 15.12 -16.73 -6.24
C GLU A 44 16.24 -16.79 -7.29
N LEU A 45 16.85 -15.66 -7.62
CA LEU A 45 17.86 -15.54 -8.68
C LEU A 45 19.30 -15.39 -8.16
N GLY A 46 19.50 -15.33 -6.85
CA GLY A 46 20.84 -15.21 -6.25
C GLY A 46 21.47 -13.83 -6.37
N TYR A 47 20.65 -12.75 -6.37
CA TYR A 47 21.12 -11.37 -6.43
C TYR A 47 21.31 -10.78 -5.03
N HIS A 48 22.31 -9.92 -4.87
CA HIS A 48 22.37 -9.04 -3.71
C HIS A 48 21.31 -7.96 -3.80
N CYS A 49 20.58 -7.66 -2.71
CA CYS A 49 19.45 -6.74 -2.72
C CYS A 49 19.79 -5.48 -1.91
N VAL A 50 19.86 -4.33 -2.59
CA VAL A 50 20.17 -3.04 -1.97
C VAL A 50 19.02 -2.07 -2.19
N PHE A 51 18.43 -1.56 -1.10
CA PHE A 51 17.43 -0.49 -1.18
C PHE A 51 18.13 0.86 -1.09
N ILE A 52 17.84 1.72 -2.06
CA ILE A 52 18.39 3.08 -2.12
C ILE A 52 17.26 4.12 -2.04
N ASP A 53 17.58 5.29 -1.53
CA ASP A 53 16.67 6.43 -1.52
C ASP A 53 16.40 6.94 -2.93
N ASN A 54 15.27 7.59 -3.12
CA ASN A 54 14.84 8.16 -4.40
C ASN A 54 15.41 9.58 -4.66
N LYS A 55 16.58 9.89 -4.08
CA LYS A 55 17.28 11.15 -4.23
C LYS A 55 18.37 11.05 -5.30
N VAL A 56 18.69 12.19 -5.94
CA VAL A 56 19.76 12.27 -6.96
C VAL A 56 21.09 11.76 -6.43
N ASP A 57 21.45 12.16 -5.21
CA ASP A 57 22.74 11.82 -4.61
C ASP A 57 22.86 10.32 -4.35
N SER A 58 21.80 9.67 -3.84
CA SER A 58 21.79 8.21 -3.64
C SER A 58 21.93 7.44 -4.95
N ILE A 59 21.39 7.95 -6.05
CA ILE A 59 21.54 7.35 -7.38
C ILE A 59 22.96 7.54 -7.90
N ARG A 60 23.58 8.70 -7.69
CA ARG A 60 24.98 8.96 -8.07
C ARG A 60 25.94 8.07 -7.28
N GLU A 61 25.75 7.97 -5.97
CA GLU A 61 26.51 7.08 -5.10
C GLU A 61 26.42 5.63 -5.56
N MET A 62 25.23 5.16 -5.92
CA MET A 62 25.02 3.83 -6.51
C MET A 62 25.87 3.64 -7.78
N ILE A 63 25.89 4.65 -8.68
CA ILE A 63 26.66 4.59 -9.93
C ILE A 63 28.18 4.52 -9.63
N GLU A 64 28.67 5.31 -8.68
CA GLU A 64 30.07 5.30 -8.28
C GLU A 64 30.49 3.95 -7.69
N LEU A 65 29.65 3.38 -6.80
CA LEU A 65 29.89 2.07 -6.19
C LEU A 65 29.79 0.93 -7.18
N SER A 66 29.10 1.11 -8.30
CA SER A 66 28.81 0.05 -9.28
C SER A 66 30.07 -0.56 -9.89
N SER A 67 31.15 0.23 -10.03
CA SER A 67 32.42 -0.26 -10.59
C SER A 67 33.15 -1.29 -9.71
N SER A 68 32.82 -1.37 -8.41
CA SER A 68 33.44 -2.26 -7.42
C SER A 68 32.61 -3.52 -7.12
N LEU A 69 31.45 -3.71 -7.79
CA LEU A 69 30.56 -4.83 -7.49
C LEU A 69 31.13 -6.18 -7.99
N ALA A 70 31.39 -7.07 -7.05
CA ALA A 70 31.87 -8.42 -7.34
C ALA A 70 30.75 -9.40 -7.80
N GLN A 71 29.50 -9.11 -7.46
CA GLN A 71 28.35 -9.99 -7.73
C GLN A 71 27.14 -9.20 -8.26
N PRO A 72 26.22 -9.86 -8.96
CA PRO A 72 24.99 -9.22 -9.44
C PRO A 72 24.19 -8.62 -8.28
N THR A 73 23.89 -7.32 -8.38
CA THR A 73 23.20 -6.56 -7.36
C THR A 73 21.95 -5.90 -7.93
N LEU A 74 20.82 -6.10 -7.26
CA LEU A 74 19.56 -5.45 -7.57
C LEU A 74 19.38 -4.22 -6.69
N PHE A 75 19.50 -3.03 -7.28
CA PHE A 75 19.23 -1.76 -6.60
C PHE A 75 17.75 -1.43 -6.69
N VAL A 76 17.11 -1.33 -5.55
CA VAL A 76 15.65 -1.13 -5.43
C VAL A 76 15.36 0.28 -4.97
N THR A 77 14.58 1.04 -5.74
CA THR A 77 14.15 2.38 -5.35
C THR A 77 12.67 2.63 -5.64
N ARG A 78 12.10 3.63 -4.96
CA ARG A 78 10.69 4.01 -5.12
C ARG A 78 10.58 5.19 -6.08
N MET A 79 9.65 5.08 -7.05
CA MET A 79 9.38 6.17 -8.00
C MET A 79 8.52 7.29 -7.39
N SER A 80 7.70 6.96 -6.39
CA SER A 80 6.83 7.94 -5.73
C SER A 80 7.64 9.07 -5.08
N GLY A 81 7.33 10.31 -5.45
CA GLY A 81 8.01 11.50 -4.94
C GLY A 81 9.44 11.71 -5.47
N MET A 82 9.88 10.90 -6.44
CA MET A 82 11.17 11.07 -7.09
C MET A 82 11.19 12.32 -7.98
N SER A 83 12.22 13.17 -7.86
CA SER A 83 12.38 14.35 -8.69
C SER A 83 12.68 13.99 -10.16
N VAL A 84 12.38 14.91 -11.07
CA VAL A 84 12.70 14.73 -12.51
C VAL A 84 14.20 14.51 -12.72
N GLY A 85 15.05 15.24 -11.98
CA GLY A 85 16.50 15.07 -12.05
C GLY A 85 16.96 13.67 -11.64
N ALA A 86 16.35 13.09 -10.58
CA ALA A 86 16.63 11.73 -10.15
C ALA A 86 16.16 10.70 -11.19
N LYS A 87 14.96 10.87 -11.76
CA LYS A 87 14.45 10.01 -12.84
C LYS A 87 15.38 10.03 -14.07
N ASN A 88 15.87 11.20 -14.46
CA ASN A 88 16.82 11.34 -15.58
C ASN A 88 18.19 10.69 -15.27
N SER A 89 18.65 10.70 -14.03
CA SER A 89 19.89 10.00 -13.64
C SER A 89 19.75 8.48 -13.79
N LEU A 90 18.55 7.91 -13.56
CA LEU A 90 18.29 6.50 -13.81
C LEU A 90 18.31 6.13 -15.29
N LEU A 91 17.93 7.03 -16.21
CA LEU A 91 18.00 6.78 -17.65
C LEU A 91 19.42 6.42 -18.10
N LYS A 92 20.42 7.16 -17.62
CA LYS A 92 21.84 6.89 -17.94
C LYS A 92 22.24 5.46 -17.54
N VAL A 93 21.81 5.03 -16.36
CA VAL A 93 22.10 3.67 -15.86
C VAL A 93 21.40 2.58 -16.71
N THR A 94 20.20 2.88 -17.25
CA THR A 94 19.47 1.91 -18.07
C THR A 94 19.99 1.84 -19.51
N GLU A 95 20.59 2.92 -20.02
CA GLU A 95 21.19 2.99 -21.36
C GLU A 95 22.58 2.34 -21.39
N GLU A 96 23.41 2.64 -20.38
CA GLU A 96 24.76 2.13 -20.24
C GLU A 96 24.93 1.45 -18.85
N PRO A 97 24.32 0.27 -18.64
CA PRO A 97 24.29 -0.37 -17.34
C PRO A 97 25.71 -0.83 -16.95
N PRO A 98 26.20 -0.43 -15.76
CA PRO A 98 27.44 -0.96 -15.25
C PRO A 98 27.34 -2.49 -15.03
N LYS A 99 28.44 -3.18 -15.14
CA LYS A 99 28.49 -4.63 -14.89
C LYS A 99 27.96 -4.95 -13.50
N ASN A 100 27.18 -6.02 -13.40
CA ASN A 100 26.55 -6.48 -12.15
C ASN A 100 25.50 -5.52 -11.53
N VAL A 101 25.08 -4.47 -12.22
CA VAL A 101 24.03 -3.54 -11.77
C VAL A 101 22.71 -3.88 -12.45
N HIS A 102 21.69 -4.08 -11.64
CA HIS A 102 20.29 -4.21 -12.07
C HIS A 102 19.43 -3.25 -11.28
N LEU A 103 18.51 -2.56 -11.94
CA LEU A 103 17.58 -1.64 -11.30
C LEU A 103 16.22 -2.29 -11.07
N CYS A 104 15.61 -1.99 -9.93
CA CYS A 104 14.23 -2.35 -9.64
C CYS A 104 13.48 -1.10 -9.16
N LEU A 105 12.56 -0.63 -9.99
CA LEU A 105 11.77 0.57 -9.76
C LEU A 105 10.40 0.19 -9.22
N LEU A 106 10.06 0.68 -8.03
CA LEU A 106 8.79 0.41 -7.38
C LEU A 106 7.84 1.58 -7.63
N ALA A 107 6.75 1.35 -8.38
CA ALA A 107 5.76 2.34 -8.77
C ALA A 107 4.35 1.96 -8.29
N TYR A 108 3.46 2.93 -8.14
CA TYR A 108 2.05 2.66 -7.91
C TYR A 108 1.29 2.47 -9.22
N THR A 109 1.63 3.28 -10.22
CA THR A 109 1.06 3.28 -11.56
C THR A 109 2.18 3.42 -12.60
N GLU A 110 1.89 3.13 -13.85
CA GLU A 110 2.84 3.38 -14.95
C GLU A 110 3.20 4.87 -15.06
N GLY A 111 2.25 5.78 -14.82
CA GLY A 111 2.48 7.23 -14.85
C GLY A 111 3.49 7.75 -13.80
N ASP A 112 3.86 6.96 -12.80
CA ASP A 112 4.94 7.32 -11.87
C ASP A 112 6.33 7.19 -12.52
N VAL A 113 6.45 6.41 -13.59
CA VAL A 113 7.70 6.08 -14.28
C VAL A 113 7.74 6.81 -15.62
N LEU A 114 8.92 7.23 -16.06
CA LEU A 114 9.06 7.81 -17.41
C LEU A 114 8.84 6.75 -18.48
N ASP A 115 8.15 7.08 -19.57
CA ASP A 115 7.89 6.15 -20.68
C ASP A 115 9.20 5.58 -21.27
N THR A 116 10.25 6.39 -21.27
CA THR A 116 11.60 5.99 -21.67
C THR A 116 12.24 4.94 -20.76
N LEU A 117 11.89 4.90 -19.48
CA LEU A 117 12.29 3.84 -18.55
C LEU A 117 11.41 2.59 -18.74
N ILE A 118 10.09 2.77 -18.90
CA ILE A 118 9.15 1.66 -19.15
C ILE A 118 9.55 0.86 -20.39
N SER A 119 9.85 1.55 -21.51
CA SER A 119 10.20 0.89 -22.78
C SER A 119 11.48 0.05 -22.72
N ARG A 120 12.35 0.29 -21.73
CA ARG A 120 13.61 -0.43 -21.49
C ARG A 120 13.55 -1.41 -20.33
N SER A 121 12.36 -1.61 -19.74
CA SER A 121 12.20 -2.36 -18.50
C SER A 121 11.32 -3.59 -18.68
N TRP A 122 11.52 -4.58 -17.83
CA TRP A 122 10.45 -5.55 -17.57
C TRP A 122 9.46 -4.98 -16.60
N VAL A 123 8.20 -4.96 -16.99
CA VAL A 123 7.10 -4.51 -16.14
C VAL A 123 6.43 -5.71 -15.51
N ILE A 124 6.37 -5.72 -14.19
CA ILE A 124 5.70 -6.74 -13.38
C ILE A 124 4.59 -6.07 -12.60
N ASN A 125 3.35 -6.43 -12.93
CA ASN A 125 2.17 -5.92 -12.25
C ASN A 125 1.80 -6.85 -11.08
N LEU A 126 1.82 -6.33 -9.85
CA LEU A 126 1.26 -7.00 -8.69
C LEU A 126 -0.24 -6.73 -8.62
N LEU A 127 -1.01 -7.81 -8.65
CA LEU A 127 -2.46 -7.74 -8.60
C LEU A 127 -2.96 -7.51 -7.16
N PRO A 128 -4.18 -6.98 -6.97
CA PRO A 128 -4.84 -7.02 -5.67
C PRO A 128 -4.92 -8.45 -5.14
N TYR A 129 -4.80 -8.62 -3.82
CA TYR A 129 -4.98 -9.92 -3.19
C TYR A 129 -6.46 -10.28 -3.13
N SER A 130 -6.76 -11.57 -3.29
CA SER A 130 -8.09 -12.08 -3.00
C SER A 130 -8.33 -12.19 -1.49
N PRO A 131 -9.59 -12.19 -1.01
CA PRO A 131 -9.89 -12.47 0.39
C PRO A 131 -9.29 -13.79 0.88
N ASP A 132 -9.28 -14.83 0.03
CA ASP A 132 -8.70 -16.15 0.37
C ASP A 132 -7.19 -16.09 0.58
N GLU A 133 -6.47 -15.28 -0.21
CA GLU A 133 -5.04 -15.07 -0.03
C GLU A 133 -4.74 -14.32 1.27
N VAL A 134 -5.58 -13.35 1.65
CA VAL A 134 -5.46 -12.63 2.92
C VAL A 134 -5.85 -13.54 4.09
N ALA A 135 -6.90 -14.34 3.97
CA ALA A 135 -7.28 -15.35 4.97
C ALA A 135 -6.14 -16.34 5.20
N TYR A 136 -5.58 -16.90 4.14
CA TYR A 136 -4.41 -17.78 4.23
C TYR A 136 -3.24 -17.13 4.96
N TYR A 137 -3.02 -15.83 4.70
CA TYR A 137 -1.98 -15.06 5.40
C TYR A 137 -2.27 -14.96 6.90
N LEU A 138 -3.49 -14.60 7.28
CA LEU A 138 -3.92 -14.48 8.68
C LEU A 138 -3.76 -15.83 9.41
N GLU A 139 -4.27 -16.90 8.84
CA GLU A 139 -4.18 -18.25 9.43
C GLU A 139 -2.74 -18.73 9.62
N ARG A 140 -1.91 -18.54 8.60
CA ARG A 140 -0.59 -19.14 8.56
C ARG A 140 0.46 -18.34 9.32
N TYR A 141 0.33 -17.01 9.34
CA TYR A 141 1.40 -16.12 9.82
C TYR A 141 0.99 -15.22 10.99
N VAL A 142 -0.29 -15.07 11.26
CA VAL A 142 -0.79 -14.26 12.38
C VAL A 142 -1.51 -15.15 13.39
N LYS A 143 -0.72 -15.80 14.26
CA LYS A 143 -1.26 -16.73 15.27
C LYS A 143 -2.22 -16.02 16.25
N GLY A 144 -3.34 -16.70 16.57
CA GLY A 144 -4.27 -16.25 17.61
C GLY A 144 -5.26 -15.17 17.15
N VAL A 145 -5.38 -14.93 15.85
CA VAL A 145 -6.42 -14.06 15.28
C VAL A 145 -7.75 -14.81 15.24
N ARG A 146 -8.81 -14.13 15.67
CA ARG A 146 -10.21 -14.52 15.52
C ARG A 146 -10.79 -13.82 14.28
N ASP A 147 -12.00 -14.12 13.90
CA ASP A 147 -12.74 -13.40 12.85
C ASP A 147 -11.99 -13.29 11.50
N ILE A 148 -11.31 -14.37 11.10
CA ILE A 148 -10.47 -14.39 9.90
C ILE A 148 -11.25 -13.99 8.65
N ILE A 149 -12.49 -14.44 8.48
CA ILE A 149 -13.30 -14.13 7.30
C ILE A 149 -13.64 -12.63 7.23
N PRO A 150 -14.20 -11.97 8.27
CA PRO A 150 -14.40 -10.53 8.26
C PRO A 150 -13.12 -9.74 8.01
N LEU A 151 -12.01 -10.13 8.66
CA LEU A 151 -10.72 -9.47 8.49
C LEU A 151 -10.17 -9.65 7.07
N SER A 152 -10.30 -10.82 6.47
CA SER A 152 -9.80 -11.07 5.11
C SER A 152 -10.56 -10.29 4.03
N THR A 153 -11.81 -9.94 4.29
CA THR A 153 -12.60 -9.07 3.41
C THR A 153 -12.35 -7.58 3.66
N LEU A 154 -11.99 -7.22 4.90
CA LEU A 154 -11.66 -5.85 5.27
C LEU A 154 -10.29 -5.44 4.71
N PHE A 155 -9.26 -6.25 4.94
CA PHE A 155 -7.89 -5.97 4.49
C PHE A 155 -7.66 -6.43 3.05
N SER A 156 -7.21 -5.53 2.18
CA SER A 156 -6.95 -5.83 0.77
C SER A 156 -5.55 -6.41 0.51
N SER A 157 -4.71 -6.53 1.54
CA SER A 157 -3.37 -7.10 1.39
C SER A 157 -2.71 -7.49 2.73
N PRO A 158 -1.79 -8.46 2.72
CA PRO A 158 -0.92 -8.76 3.86
C PRO A 158 -0.13 -7.56 4.36
N GLY A 159 0.17 -6.59 3.48
CA GLY A 159 0.88 -5.37 3.86
C GLY A 159 0.05 -4.43 4.74
N GLN A 160 -1.27 -4.35 4.54
CA GLN A 160 -2.17 -3.60 5.43
C GLN A 160 -2.28 -4.28 6.79
N VAL A 161 -2.45 -5.61 6.81
CA VAL A 161 -2.46 -6.41 8.05
C VAL A 161 -1.18 -6.19 8.86
N ASN A 162 -0.03 -6.30 8.21
CA ASN A 162 1.27 -6.08 8.88
C ASN A 162 1.42 -4.66 9.43
N GLN A 163 0.94 -3.65 8.72
CA GLN A 163 1.00 -2.28 9.22
C GLN A 163 0.23 -2.14 10.53
N VAL A 164 -0.99 -2.69 10.61
CA VAL A 164 -1.78 -2.66 11.85
C VAL A 164 -1.07 -3.40 12.96
N ILE A 165 -0.52 -4.58 12.68
CA ILE A 165 0.18 -5.37 13.71
C ILE A 165 1.43 -4.67 14.24
N VAL A 166 2.18 -3.98 13.39
CA VAL A 166 3.39 -3.24 13.80
C VAL A 166 3.03 -2.05 14.68
N GLU A 167 1.95 -1.33 14.36
CA GLU A 167 1.56 -0.09 15.06
C GLU A 167 0.71 -0.38 16.31
N TYR A 168 -0.14 -1.41 16.30
CA TYR A 168 -1.17 -1.62 17.34
C TYR A 168 -1.19 -3.04 17.90
N GLY A 169 -0.23 -3.89 17.56
CA GLY A 169 -0.33 -5.30 17.91
C GLY A 169 -1.43 -6.03 17.11
N LYS A 170 -1.72 -7.26 17.50
CA LYS A 170 -2.77 -8.09 16.85
C LYS A 170 -4.17 -7.61 17.18
N GLU A 171 -4.34 -7.06 18.37
CA GLU A 171 -5.59 -6.46 18.88
C GLU A 171 -6.03 -5.31 17.98
N GLY A 172 -5.09 -4.62 17.32
CA GLY A 172 -5.36 -3.59 16.34
C GLY A 172 -6.19 -4.07 15.15
N LEU A 173 -6.10 -5.34 14.78
CA LEU A 173 -6.91 -5.90 13.68
C LEU A 173 -8.40 -5.87 14.03
N GLN A 174 -8.75 -6.29 15.26
CA GLN A 174 -10.13 -6.24 15.73
C GLN A 174 -10.58 -4.79 15.95
N LEU A 175 -9.71 -3.95 16.52
CA LEU A 175 -9.99 -2.52 16.68
C LEU A 175 -10.40 -1.86 15.35
N TYR A 176 -9.67 -2.11 14.28
CA TYR A 176 -10.00 -1.56 12.96
C TYR A 176 -11.31 -2.13 12.40
N LEU A 177 -11.57 -3.43 12.57
CA LEU A 177 -12.83 -4.05 12.15
C LEU A 177 -14.02 -3.39 12.85
N ASP A 178 -13.98 -3.31 14.19
CA ASP A 178 -15.05 -2.71 15.00
C ASP A 178 -15.29 -1.23 14.65
N ARG A 179 -14.22 -0.47 14.41
CA ARG A 179 -14.31 0.95 14.06
C ARG A 179 -14.86 1.17 12.66
N VAL A 180 -14.49 0.34 11.70
CA VAL A 180 -15.02 0.43 10.32
C VAL A 180 -16.49 0.04 10.28
N GLN A 181 -16.89 -1.01 10.98
CA GLN A 181 -18.29 -1.41 11.11
C GLN A 181 -19.11 -0.30 11.78
N PHE A 182 -18.66 0.20 12.93
CA PHE A 182 -19.33 1.30 13.62
C PHE A 182 -19.46 2.55 12.72
N PHE A 183 -18.42 2.90 11.96
CA PHE A 183 -18.46 4.01 11.01
C PHE A 183 -19.56 3.79 9.96
N TYR A 184 -19.58 2.63 9.31
CA TYR A 184 -20.56 2.32 8.28
C TYR A 184 -22.00 2.34 8.79
N ASP A 185 -22.21 1.74 9.97
CA ASP A 185 -23.56 1.63 10.55
C ASP A 185 -24.12 2.97 11.05
N ASN A 186 -23.26 3.92 11.40
CA ASN A 186 -23.68 5.16 12.07
C ASN A 186 -23.43 6.44 11.27
N ILE A 187 -22.71 6.40 10.14
CA ILE A 187 -22.26 7.63 9.47
C ILE A 187 -23.39 8.45 8.89
N PHE A 188 -24.50 7.84 8.49
CA PHE A 188 -25.65 8.52 7.92
C PHE A 188 -26.68 8.96 8.97
N GLU A 189 -26.73 8.28 10.11
CA GLU A 189 -27.65 8.55 11.22
C GLU A 189 -26.91 9.15 12.42
N ALA A 190 -25.72 9.69 12.18
CA ALA A 190 -24.81 10.10 13.25
C ALA A 190 -25.46 11.21 14.10
N SER A 191 -25.89 10.85 15.31
CA SER A 191 -26.11 11.83 16.34
C SER A 191 -24.81 12.64 16.56
N SER A 192 -24.91 13.88 17.04
CA SER A 192 -23.72 14.69 17.37
C SER A 192 -22.71 13.93 18.25
N SER A 193 -23.21 13.04 19.13
CA SER A 193 -22.40 12.15 19.97
C SER A 193 -21.58 11.16 19.14
N ASN A 194 -22.17 10.50 18.15
CA ASN A 194 -21.46 9.54 17.28
C ASN A 194 -20.42 10.24 16.39
N ALA A 195 -20.74 11.42 15.86
CA ALA A 195 -19.80 12.22 15.08
C ALA A 195 -18.56 12.63 15.92
N LEU A 196 -18.75 13.08 17.14
CA LEU A 196 -17.67 13.41 18.07
C LEU A 196 -16.81 12.17 18.40
N LYS A 197 -17.46 11.03 18.69
CA LYS A 197 -16.76 9.76 18.95
C LYS A 197 -15.89 9.32 17.78
N MET A 198 -16.38 9.42 16.53
CA MET A 198 -15.60 9.10 15.33
C MET A 198 -14.42 10.06 15.15
N ALA A 199 -14.61 11.35 15.42
CA ALA A 199 -13.54 12.34 15.33
C ALA A 199 -12.42 12.08 16.34
N ASP A 200 -12.76 11.61 17.55
CA ASP A 200 -11.79 11.31 18.60
C ASP A 200 -10.86 10.13 18.27
N TRP A 201 -11.24 9.23 17.37
CA TRP A 201 -10.37 8.12 16.95
C TRP A 201 -9.07 8.58 16.27
N PHE A 202 -9.01 9.80 15.79
CA PHE A 202 -7.88 10.35 15.05
C PHE A 202 -7.12 11.43 15.84
N ARG A 203 -7.53 11.70 17.09
CA ARG A 203 -6.85 12.67 17.95
C ARG A 203 -5.67 11.99 18.64
N PHE A 204 -4.49 12.55 18.46
CA PHE A 204 -3.35 12.25 19.31
C PHE A 204 -3.62 12.89 20.67
N LYS A 205 -3.71 12.09 21.71
CA LYS A 205 -3.69 12.61 23.09
C LYS A 205 -2.22 12.82 23.45
N ASP A 206 -1.89 14.00 23.97
CA ASP A 206 -0.55 14.39 24.45
C ASP A 206 -0.05 13.59 25.68
N THR A 207 -0.75 12.58 26.09
CA THR A 207 -0.39 11.68 27.20
C THR A 207 0.01 10.33 26.66
N ASP A 208 1.14 9.80 27.08
CA ASP A 208 1.90 8.56 26.83
C ASP A 208 1.19 7.30 26.29
N THR A 209 -0.03 7.39 25.82
CA THR A 209 -0.80 6.35 25.16
C THR A 209 -1.17 6.78 23.75
N ALA A 210 -0.15 6.91 22.91
CA ALA A 210 -0.32 6.99 21.43
C ALA A 210 -1.01 5.73 20.85
N GLU A 211 -1.41 4.81 21.72
CA GLU A 211 -1.87 3.46 21.40
C GLU A 211 -3.22 3.39 20.69
N ASN A 212 -3.95 4.51 20.51
CA ASN A 212 -5.33 4.44 20.01
C ASN A 212 -5.71 5.36 18.85
N ALA A 213 -4.82 6.21 18.37
CA ALA A 213 -5.13 7.07 17.21
C ALA A 213 -5.00 6.29 15.91
N LEU A 214 -6.10 6.06 15.22
CA LEU A 214 -6.10 5.33 13.95
C LEU A 214 -5.27 6.05 12.88
N ILE A 215 -4.62 5.29 12.01
CA ILE A 215 -3.94 5.83 10.83
C ILE A 215 -5.01 6.27 9.83
N PRO A 216 -5.17 7.57 9.55
CA PRO A 216 -6.28 8.09 8.76
C PRO A 216 -6.36 7.49 7.36
N GLU A 217 -5.25 7.41 6.65
CA GLU A 217 -5.22 6.86 5.29
C GLU A 217 -5.63 5.38 5.26
N LEU A 218 -5.14 4.60 6.23
CA LEU A 218 -5.47 3.18 6.30
C LEU A 218 -6.94 2.98 6.64
N PHE A 219 -7.47 3.75 7.60
CA PHE A 219 -8.87 3.67 7.99
C PHE A 219 -9.80 3.96 6.80
N LEU A 220 -9.54 5.04 6.05
CA LEU A 220 -10.34 5.38 4.87
C LEU A 220 -10.27 4.29 3.78
N GLU A 221 -9.07 3.73 3.53
CA GLU A 221 -8.90 2.60 2.61
C GLU A 221 -9.76 1.39 3.05
N LEU A 222 -9.75 1.07 4.35
CA LEU A 222 -10.52 -0.05 4.89
C LEU A 222 -12.04 0.19 4.85
N CYS A 223 -12.50 1.42 5.12
CA CYS A 223 -13.90 1.78 4.94
C CYS A 223 -14.35 1.58 3.48
N MET A 224 -13.53 1.99 2.51
CA MET A 224 -13.85 1.80 1.10
C MET A 224 -13.93 0.31 0.73
N ASN A 225 -13.01 -0.52 1.23
CA ASN A 225 -13.02 -1.97 1.02
C ASN A 225 -14.29 -2.60 1.62
N TYR A 226 -14.62 -2.22 2.86
CA TYR A 226 -15.80 -2.74 3.56
C TYR A 226 -17.08 -2.41 2.82
N ILE A 227 -17.29 -1.14 2.42
CA ILE A 227 -18.46 -0.71 1.64
C ILE A 227 -18.52 -1.45 0.30
N GLY A 228 -17.41 -1.61 -0.40
CA GLY A 228 -17.34 -2.36 -1.65
C GLY A 228 -17.74 -3.84 -1.47
N THR A 229 -17.44 -4.44 -0.31
CA THR A 229 -17.86 -5.81 0.02
C THR A 229 -19.36 -5.86 0.35
N GLN A 230 -19.88 -4.91 1.15
CA GLN A 230 -21.31 -4.83 1.46
C GLN A 230 -22.16 -4.64 0.20
N ASN A 231 -21.74 -3.78 -0.72
CA ASN A 231 -22.47 -3.50 -1.96
C ASN A 231 -22.71 -4.75 -2.83
N ARG A 232 -21.91 -5.79 -2.73
CA ARG A 232 -22.09 -7.03 -3.50
C ARG A 232 -23.34 -7.81 -3.09
N ASN A 233 -23.83 -7.59 -1.88
CA ASN A 233 -24.97 -8.32 -1.30
C ASN A 233 -26.23 -7.46 -1.17
N ILE A 234 -26.17 -6.16 -1.53
CA ILE A 234 -27.28 -5.23 -1.42
C ILE A 234 -28.06 -5.22 -2.72
N LEU A 235 -29.36 -5.46 -2.62
CA LEU A 235 -30.33 -5.38 -3.74
C LEU A 235 -31.09 -4.05 -3.80
N ASP A 236 -31.11 -3.31 -2.70
CA ASP A 236 -31.78 -2.02 -2.60
C ASP A 236 -30.97 -0.92 -3.30
N THR A 237 -31.54 -0.38 -4.36
CA THR A 237 -30.92 0.66 -5.17
C THR A 237 -30.67 1.94 -4.38
N SER A 238 -31.53 2.29 -3.43
CA SER A 238 -31.38 3.51 -2.60
C SER A 238 -30.15 3.42 -1.71
N ILE A 239 -29.92 2.26 -1.10
CA ILE A 239 -28.74 1.97 -0.29
C ILE A 239 -27.48 1.98 -1.17
N LEU A 240 -27.54 1.41 -2.36
CA LEU A 240 -26.41 1.43 -3.29
C LEU A 240 -26.02 2.86 -3.69
N VAL A 241 -26.99 3.71 -4.04
CA VAL A 241 -26.73 5.13 -4.38
C VAL A 241 -26.07 5.85 -3.21
N ARG A 242 -26.59 5.68 -2.00
CA ARG A 242 -26.02 6.25 -0.77
C ARG A 242 -24.58 5.78 -0.53
N ASN A 243 -24.31 4.49 -0.70
CA ASN A 243 -22.97 3.92 -0.55
C ASN A 243 -21.99 4.43 -1.62
N TYR A 244 -22.42 4.66 -2.86
CA TYR A 244 -21.59 5.27 -3.91
C TYR A 244 -21.24 6.72 -3.59
N GLU A 245 -22.16 7.50 -3.07
CA GLU A 245 -21.88 8.87 -2.61
C GLU A 245 -20.87 8.86 -1.44
N LEU A 246 -21.01 7.94 -0.50
CA LEU A 246 -20.06 7.79 0.59
C LEU A 246 -18.66 7.41 0.06
N LEU A 247 -18.56 6.44 -0.85
CA LEU A 247 -17.29 6.06 -1.49
C LEU A 247 -16.63 7.25 -2.18
N ARG A 248 -17.39 8.08 -2.88
CA ARG A 248 -16.87 9.29 -3.53
C ARG A 248 -16.28 10.27 -2.52
N LYS A 249 -16.96 10.52 -1.40
CA LYS A 249 -16.47 11.41 -0.34
C LYS A 249 -15.26 10.85 0.37
N LEU A 250 -15.23 9.54 0.64
CA LEU A 250 -14.07 8.86 1.20
C LEU A 250 -12.84 8.98 0.28
N ALA A 251 -13.01 8.83 -1.03
CA ALA A 251 -11.91 8.96 -1.99
C ALA A 251 -11.34 10.39 -2.02
N ILE A 252 -12.20 11.41 -1.98
CA ILE A 252 -11.80 12.84 -1.91
C ILE A 252 -11.04 13.11 -0.59
N CYS A 253 -11.56 12.60 0.52
CA CYS A 253 -10.92 12.72 1.83
C CYS A 253 -9.54 12.04 1.85
N LEU A 254 -9.44 10.82 1.32
CA LEU A 254 -8.18 10.08 1.20
C LEU A 254 -7.13 10.86 0.41
N GLY A 255 -7.50 11.46 -0.71
CA GLY A 255 -6.62 12.35 -1.48
C GLY A 255 -6.12 13.53 -0.66
N SER A 256 -6.99 14.13 0.16
CA SER A 256 -6.64 15.25 1.04
C SER A 256 -5.71 14.83 2.18
N VAL A 257 -5.96 13.69 2.81
CA VAL A 257 -5.18 13.14 3.93
C VAL A 257 -3.79 12.67 3.47
N SER A 258 -3.69 12.17 2.25
CA SER A 258 -2.42 11.68 1.66
C SER A 258 -1.49 12.81 1.20
N THR A 259 -1.96 14.05 1.13
CA THR A 259 -1.16 15.20 0.68
C THR A 259 -0.32 15.75 1.85
N LYS A 260 1.00 15.90 1.63
CA LYS A 260 1.91 16.49 2.64
C LYS A 260 1.47 17.92 3.01
N GLY A 261 1.52 18.24 4.30
CA GLY A 261 1.22 19.58 4.82
C GLY A 261 -0.26 19.89 5.06
N ARG A 262 -1.18 18.98 4.72
CA ARG A 262 -2.61 19.15 5.06
C ARG A 262 -2.93 18.62 6.46
N ASN A 263 -3.83 19.32 7.14
CA ASN A 263 -4.35 18.87 8.44
C ASN A 263 -5.30 17.68 8.24
N LYS A 264 -4.81 16.49 8.56
CA LYS A 264 -5.53 15.22 8.38
C LYS A 264 -6.81 15.15 9.22
N LEU A 265 -6.76 15.64 10.45
CA LEU A 265 -7.91 15.68 11.35
C LEU A 265 -9.01 16.59 10.79
N PHE A 266 -8.64 17.74 10.23
CA PHE A 266 -9.59 18.64 9.58
C PHE A 266 -10.29 17.96 8.40
N ALA A 267 -9.55 17.24 7.56
CA ALA A 267 -10.13 16.54 6.42
C ALA A 267 -11.16 15.47 6.83
N ILE A 268 -10.88 14.74 7.92
CA ILE A 268 -11.80 13.72 8.45
C ILE A 268 -13.02 14.35 9.11
N ASN A 269 -12.84 15.40 9.91
CA ASN A 269 -13.96 16.10 10.52
C ASN A 269 -14.90 16.70 9.46
N LYS A 270 -14.33 17.22 8.37
CA LYS A 270 -15.08 17.71 7.22
C LYS A 270 -15.87 16.58 6.56
N LEU A 271 -15.25 15.41 6.35
CA LEU A 271 -15.93 14.23 5.79
C LEU A 271 -17.13 13.83 6.64
N ILE A 272 -16.94 13.66 7.96
CA ILE A 272 -18.01 13.26 8.88
C ILE A 272 -19.18 14.24 8.80
N LYS A 273 -18.91 15.55 8.80
CA LYS A 273 -19.94 16.59 8.67
C LYS A 273 -20.68 16.52 7.33
N GLU A 274 -19.95 16.46 6.22
CA GLU A 274 -20.53 16.43 4.87
C GLU A 274 -21.36 15.18 4.58
N VAL A 275 -21.04 14.05 5.21
CA VAL A 275 -21.85 12.82 5.06
C VAL A 275 -23.13 12.91 5.89
N HIS A 276 -23.05 13.48 7.08
CA HIS A 276 -24.21 13.70 7.94
C HIS A 276 -25.27 14.64 7.31
N GLU A 277 -24.85 15.57 6.45
CA GLU A 277 -25.76 16.48 5.73
C GLU A 277 -26.51 15.79 4.54
N ILE A 278 -26.18 14.53 4.20
CA ILE A 278 -26.81 13.77 3.11
C ILE A 278 -27.89 12.80 3.65
N GLY A 279 -27.80 12.37 4.89
CA GLY A 279 -28.79 11.51 5.55
C GLY A 279 -29.95 12.32 6.08
#